data_fadefe818d872567c061435a7f02ef16
#
_entry.id   fadefe818d872567c061435a7f02ef16
#
_cell.length_a   1.000
_cell.length_b   1.000
_cell.length_c   1.000
_cell.angle_alpha   90.00
_cell.angle_beta   90.00
_cell.angle_gamma   90.00
#
_symmetry.space_group_name_H-M   'P 1'
#
loop_
_entity.id
_entity.type
_entity.pdbx_description
1 polymer ?
#
loop_
_entity_poly.entity_id
_entity_poly.type
_entity_poly.pdbx_seq_one_letter_code
_entity_poly.pdbx_strand_id
1 'polypeptide(L)'
;MPIDDARLHTVLTTIHNELTEREATAIIDVARLAASVDKKSNVGEMAILIQLLGHLTQMAKMEGIPFPTKAIDDNRLLDISDSLIPQGARELAYACAYLVMISDLTITTEEAKLTSMLGDAMVIDPGRAKVLAATMESLVRS
;
A
#
# COMPACT_ATOMS: atom_id res chain seq x y z
N MET A 1 4.81 -16.14 -4.49
CA MET A 1 5.22 -16.61 -3.16
C MET A 1 4.89 -15.57 -2.10
N PRO A 2 4.37 -15.95 -0.94
CA PRO A 2 4.14 -14.98 0.12
C PRO A 2 5.47 -14.43 0.62
N ILE A 3 5.43 -13.19 1.05
CA ILE A 3 6.59 -12.53 1.63
C ILE A 3 6.77 -13.02 3.08
N ASP A 4 8.02 -13.10 3.54
CA ASP A 4 8.30 -13.41 4.93
C ASP A 4 7.61 -12.37 5.84
N ASP A 5 6.71 -12.83 6.72
CA ASP A 5 5.94 -11.95 7.59
C ASP A 5 6.82 -11.10 8.51
N ALA A 6 7.89 -11.68 9.05
CA ALA A 6 8.80 -10.94 9.94
C ALA A 6 9.50 -9.81 9.21
N ARG A 7 9.95 -10.06 7.98
CA ARG A 7 10.60 -9.03 7.15
C ARG A 7 9.60 -7.94 6.76
N LEU A 8 8.40 -8.35 6.36
CA LEU A 8 7.36 -7.39 5.99
C LEU A 8 7.01 -6.50 7.18
N HIS A 9 6.81 -7.06 8.35
CA HIS A 9 6.52 -6.30 9.57
C HIS A 9 7.63 -5.30 9.87
N THR A 10 8.90 -5.73 9.79
CA THR A 10 10.05 -4.86 10.04
C THR A 10 10.09 -3.68 9.07
N VAL A 11 9.87 -3.94 7.78
CA VAL A 11 9.87 -2.88 6.77
C VAL A 11 8.73 -1.89 7.01
N LEU A 12 7.51 -2.39 7.26
CA LEU A 12 6.35 -1.53 7.48
C LEU A 12 6.55 -0.63 8.71
N THR A 13 7.03 -1.21 9.82
CA THR A 13 7.24 -0.45 11.06
C THR A 13 8.42 0.52 10.95
N THR A 14 9.39 0.22 10.09
CA THR A 14 10.50 1.15 9.82
C THR A 14 10.02 2.39 9.08
N ILE A 15 9.06 2.23 8.17
CA ILE A 15 8.49 3.36 7.43
C ILE A 15 7.62 4.21 8.37
N HIS A 16 6.74 3.56 9.13
CA HIS A 16 5.85 4.25 10.08
C HIS A 16 5.30 3.22 11.06
N ASN A 17 5.56 3.40 12.34
CA ASN A 17 5.34 2.33 13.33
C ASN A 17 4.02 2.43 14.09
N GLU A 18 3.28 3.53 13.97
CA GLU A 18 2.00 3.69 14.65
C GLU A 18 0.94 4.15 13.65
N LEU A 19 -0.25 3.53 13.74
CA LEU A 19 -1.37 3.90 12.88
C LEU A 19 -2.62 4.07 13.73
N THR A 20 -3.44 5.06 13.36
CA THR A 20 -4.83 5.13 13.85
C THR A 20 -5.68 4.22 12.95
N GLU A 21 -6.89 3.86 13.42
CA GLU A 21 -7.82 3.08 12.60
C GLU A 21 -8.14 3.79 11.29
N ARG A 22 -8.30 5.10 11.33
CA ARG A 22 -8.56 5.91 10.13
C ARG A 22 -7.42 5.82 9.13
N GLU A 23 -6.19 5.93 9.61
CA GLU A 23 -5.01 5.82 8.76
C GLU A 23 -4.87 4.43 8.17
N ALA A 24 -5.05 3.39 8.98
CA ALA A 24 -4.98 2.00 8.50
C ALA A 24 -6.03 1.74 7.43
N THR A 25 -7.26 2.20 7.65
CA THR A 25 -8.35 2.05 6.69
C THR A 25 -8.00 2.74 5.37
N ALA A 26 -7.45 3.95 5.43
CA ALA A 26 -7.05 4.69 4.24
C ALA A 26 -5.95 3.98 3.47
N ILE A 27 -4.94 3.45 4.17
CA ILE A 27 -3.84 2.71 3.56
C ILE A 27 -4.35 1.42 2.90
N ILE A 28 -5.26 0.72 3.56
CA ILE A 28 -5.88 -0.49 3.02
C ILE A 28 -6.65 -0.15 1.74
N ASP A 29 -7.39 0.96 1.72
CA ASP A 29 -8.11 1.41 0.52
C ASP A 29 -7.15 1.67 -0.64
N VAL A 30 -6.01 2.31 -0.37
CA VAL A 30 -5.00 2.55 -1.41
C VAL A 30 -4.43 1.24 -1.95
N ALA A 31 -4.13 0.29 -1.07
CA ALA A 31 -3.62 -1.03 -1.47
C ALA A 31 -4.66 -1.78 -2.33
N ARG A 32 -5.93 -1.68 -1.99
CA ARG A 32 -7.01 -2.30 -2.77
C ARG A 32 -7.16 -1.63 -4.14
N LEU A 33 -7.00 -0.32 -4.20
CA LEU A 33 -6.99 0.39 -5.48
C LEU A 33 -5.88 -0.16 -6.37
N ALA A 34 -4.68 -0.34 -5.81
CA ALA A 34 -3.54 -0.89 -6.54
C ALA A 34 -3.84 -2.30 -7.07
N ALA A 35 -4.52 -3.13 -6.28
CA ALA A 35 -4.87 -4.49 -6.68
C ALA A 35 -5.91 -4.53 -7.80
N SER A 36 -6.71 -3.46 -7.96
CA SER A 36 -7.82 -3.43 -8.93
C SER A 36 -7.50 -2.67 -10.21
N VAL A 37 -6.36 -1.96 -10.28
CA VAL A 37 -6.11 -0.98 -11.34
C VAL A 37 -6.02 -1.59 -12.73
N ASP A 38 -5.52 -2.80 -12.87
CA ASP A 38 -5.39 -3.48 -14.17
C ASP A 38 -6.58 -4.40 -14.48
N LYS A 39 -7.57 -4.44 -13.60
CA LYS A 39 -8.78 -5.26 -13.69
C LYS A 39 -8.51 -6.77 -13.78
N LYS A 40 -7.29 -7.18 -13.49
CA LYS A 40 -6.91 -8.59 -13.43
C LYS A 40 -6.63 -8.93 -11.98
N SER A 41 -7.48 -9.77 -11.39
CA SER A 41 -7.16 -10.30 -10.08
C SER A 41 -6.18 -11.46 -10.28
N ASN A 42 -5.01 -11.40 -9.65
CA ASN A 42 -4.12 -12.52 -9.63
C ASN A 42 -3.88 -12.97 -8.19
N VAL A 43 -3.55 -14.25 -8.05
CA VAL A 43 -3.41 -14.89 -6.75
C VAL A 43 -2.28 -14.27 -5.93
N GLY A 44 -1.19 -13.87 -6.60
CA GLY A 44 -0.05 -13.24 -5.94
C GLY A 44 -0.41 -11.89 -5.32
N GLU A 45 -1.11 -11.04 -6.07
CA GLU A 45 -1.56 -9.75 -5.57
C GLU A 45 -2.50 -9.89 -4.39
N MET A 46 -3.45 -10.83 -4.49
CA MET A 46 -4.41 -11.07 -3.41
C MET A 46 -3.73 -11.61 -2.15
N ALA A 47 -2.74 -12.49 -2.31
CA ALA A 47 -2.01 -13.03 -1.16
C ALA A 47 -1.25 -11.91 -0.42
N ILE A 48 -0.58 -11.03 -1.16
CA ILE A 48 0.14 -9.91 -0.57
C ILE A 48 -0.83 -8.93 0.08
N LEU A 49 -1.96 -8.64 -0.58
CA LEU A 49 -2.98 -7.76 -0.01
C LEU A 49 -3.47 -8.29 1.34
N ILE A 50 -3.75 -9.59 1.43
CA ILE A 50 -4.19 -10.21 2.68
C ILE A 50 -3.10 -10.09 3.78
N GLN A 51 -1.83 -10.31 3.43
CA GLN A 51 -0.74 -10.11 4.38
C GLN A 51 -0.68 -8.67 4.89
N LEU A 52 -0.79 -7.69 3.98
CA LEU A 52 -0.79 -6.28 4.34
C LEU A 52 -1.96 -5.93 5.26
N LEU A 53 -3.16 -6.43 4.96
CA LEU A 53 -4.34 -6.21 5.78
C LEU A 53 -4.10 -6.68 7.22
N GLY A 54 -3.52 -7.86 7.38
CA GLY A 54 -3.21 -8.40 8.70
C GLY A 54 -2.23 -7.53 9.48
N HIS A 55 -1.14 -7.11 8.84
CA HIS A 55 -0.14 -6.27 9.50
C HIS A 55 -0.68 -4.87 9.83
N LEU A 56 -1.40 -4.25 8.89
CA LEU A 56 -1.93 -2.90 9.11
C LEU A 56 -2.97 -2.86 10.22
N THR A 57 -3.87 -3.84 10.27
CA THR A 57 -4.87 -3.91 11.34
C THR A 57 -4.21 -4.14 12.70
N GLN A 58 -3.17 -4.96 12.74
CA GLN A 58 -2.41 -5.18 13.96
C GLN A 58 -1.70 -3.91 14.43
N MET A 59 -1.08 -3.16 13.50
CA MET A 59 -0.39 -1.90 13.82
C MET A 59 -1.36 -0.85 14.37
N ALA A 60 -2.60 -0.85 13.91
CA ALA A 60 -3.64 0.07 14.36
C ALA A 60 -4.43 -0.46 15.56
N LYS A 61 -4.11 -1.67 16.03
CA LYS A 61 -4.81 -2.33 17.14
C LYS A 61 -6.31 -2.49 16.88
N MET A 62 -6.67 -2.79 15.64
CA MET A 62 -8.06 -2.99 15.23
C MET A 62 -8.50 -4.42 15.51
N GLU A 63 -9.78 -4.59 15.87
CA GLU A 63 -10.34 -5.90 16.15
C GLU A 63 -10.71 -6.69 14.89
N GLY A 64 -10.81 -6.03 13.74
CA GLY A 64 -11.19 -6.69 12.50
C GLY A 64 -10.69 -5.95 11.28
N ILE A 65 -10.83 -6.58 10.12
CA ILE A 65 -10.41 -5.99 8.85
C ILE A 65 -11.56 -5.16 8.29
N PRO A 66 -11.35 -3.86 8.03
CA PRO A 66 -12.40 -3.05 7.40
C PRO A 66 -12.54 -3.42 5.92
N PHE A 67 -13.78 -3.57 5.47
CA PHE A 67 -14.06 -3.79 4.05
C PHE A 67 -14.78 -2.56 3.51
N PRO A 68 -14.20 -1.84 2.54
CA PRO A 68 -14.91 -0.72 1.92
C PRO A 68 -16.12 -1.23 1.14
N THR A 69 -17.21 -0.50 1.23
CA THR A 69 -18.45 -0.84 0.56
C THR A 69 -18.57 -0.16 -0.81
N LYS A 70 -17.64 0.73 -1.14
CA LYS A 70 -17.68 1.50 -2.38
C LYS A 70 -16.43 1.24 -3.22
N ALA A 71 -16.59 1.33 -4.54
CA ALA A 71 -15.44 1.31 -5.44
C ALA A 71 -14.55 2.52 -5.16
N ILE A 72 -13.24 2.33 -5.36
CA ILE A 72 -12.27 3.40 -5.15
C ILE A 72 -11.99 4.05 -6.50
N ASP A 73 -12.15 5.36 -6.57
CA ASP A 73 -11.87 6.16 -7.77
C ASP A 73 -10.89 7.30 -7.45
N ASP A 74 -10.62 8.15 -8.43
CA ASP A 74 -9.67 9.26 -8.27
C ASP A 74 -10.12 10.26 -7.19
N ASN A 75 -11.42 10.51 -7.08
CA ASN A 75 -11.96 11.40 -6.05
C ASN A 75 -11.74 10.81 -4.67
N ARG A 76 -11.92 9.50 -4.53
CA ARG A 76 -11.67 8.80 -3.26
C ARG A 76 -10.19 8.87 -2.89
N LEU A 77 -9.29 8.84 -3.87
CA LEU A 77 -7.86 8.96 -3.62
C LEU A 77 -7.50 10.29 -2.96
N LEU A 78 -8.13 11.39 -3.40
CA LEU A 78 -7.93 12.70 -2.76
C LEU A 78 -8.43 12.70 -1.32
N ASP A 79 -9.60 12.11 -1.06
CA ASP A 79 -10.14 11.98 0.30
C ASP A 79 -9.21 11.15 1.20
N ILE A 80 -8.65 10.08 0.65
CA ILE A 80 -7.70 9.22 1.37
C ILE A 80 -6.45 10.01 1.72
N SER A 81 -5.91 10.78 0.78
CA SER A 81 -4.74 11.62 1.03
C SER A 81 -4.99 12.61 2.17
N ASP A 82 -6.17 13.22 2.22
CA ASP A 82 -6.54 14.15 3.29
C ASP A 82 -6.65 13.46 4.65
N SER A 83 -6.88 12.14 4.67
CA SER A 83 -6.94 11.35 5.90
C SER A 83 -5.56 10.97 6.43
N LEU A 84 -4.51 11.11 5.61
CA LEU A 84 -3.14 10.71 5.96
C LEU A 84 -2.29 11.95 6.21
N ILE A 85 -2.39 12.50 7.43
CA ILE A 85 -1.68 13.72 7.80
C ILE A 85 -0.18 13.47 8.04
N PRO A 86 0.24 12.46 8.83
CA PRO A 86 1.67 12.20 9.01
C PRO A 86 2.35 11.77 7.71
N GLN A 87 3.52 12.32 7.44
CA GLN A 87 4.29 11.97 6.23
C GLN A 87 4.62 10.47 6.20
N GLY A 88 4.93 9.88 7.37
CA GLY A 88 5.20 8.44 7.46
C GLY A 88 4.01 7.58 7.02
N ALA A 89 2.80 7.99 7.38
CA ALA A 89 1.58 7.28 6.96
C ALA A 89 1.39 7.38 5.45
N ARG A 90 1.67 8.52 4.85
CA ARG A 90 1.60 8.71 3.40
C ARG A 90 2.63 7.84 2.67
N GLU A 91 3.84 7.79 3.18
CA GLU A 91 4.89 6.94 2.64
C GLU A 91 4.51 5.47 2.75
N LEU A 92 3.93 5.07 3.88
CA LEU A 92 3.47 3.71 4.09
C LEU A 92 2.38 3.33 3.09
N ALA A 93 1.43 4.23 2.84
CA ALA A 93 0.38 4.01 1.84
C ALA A 93 0.96 3.78 0.45
N TYR A 94 1.90 4.63 0.04
CA TYR A 94 2.60 4.49 -1.23
C TYR A 94 3.33 3.15 -1.32
N ALA A 95 4.08 2.82 -0.28
CA ALA A 95 4.87 1.59 -0.25
C ALA A 95 3.98 0.34 -0.32
N CYS A 96 2.88 0.31 0.42
CA CYS A 96 1.94 -0.82 0.40
C CYS A 96 1.31 -1.00 -0.98
N ALA A 97 0.87 0.10 -1.60
CA ALA A 97 0.30 0.04 -2.94
C ALA A 97 1.32 -0.47 -3.96
N TYR A 98 2.55 0.03 -3.89
CA TYR A 98 3.63 -0.40 -4.76
C TYR A 98 3.92 -1.90 -4.60
N LEU A 99 3.96 -2.37 -3.36
CA LEU A 99 4.21 -3.79 -3.07
C LEU A 99 3.16 -4.69 -3.73
N VAL A 100 1.89 -4.30 -3.63
CA VAL A 100 0.81 -5.06 -4.28
C VAL A 100 1.02 -5.09 -5.80
N MET A 101 1.38 -3.95 -6.39
CA MET A 101 1.57 -3.86 -7.84
C MET A 101 2.73 -4.70 -8.36
N ILE A 102 3.82 -4.84 -7.60
CA ILE A 102 5.00 -5.58 -8.05
C ILE A 102 4.99 -7.04 -7.62
N SER A 103 3.90 -7.54 -7.07
CA SER A 103 3.83 -8.89 -6.52
C SER A 103 4.17 -9.99 -7.53
N ASP A 104 3.96 -9.73 -8.81
CA ASP A 104 4.30 -10.66 -9.90
C ASP A 104 5.60 -10.26 -10.62
N LEU A 105 6.35 -9.30 -10.08
CA LEU A 105 7.61 -8.77 -10.62
C LEU A 105 7.46 -8.01 -11.94
N THR A 106 6.23 -7.65 -12.31
CA THR A 106 5.97 -6.83 -13.49
C THR A 106 5.08 -5.65 -13.11
N ILE A 107 5.25 -4.53 -13.81
CA ILE A 107 4.40 -3.35 -13.64
C ILE A 107 3.76 -3.03 -14.98
N THR A 108 2.42 -3.02 -15.02
CA THR A 108 1.69 -2.64 -16.22
C THR A 108 1.71 -1.14 -16.43
N THR A 109 1.29 -0.67 -17.61
CA THR A 109 1.18 0.76 -17.90
C THR A 109 0.21 1.45 -16.92
N GLU A 110 -0.91 0.79 -16.62
CA GLU A 110 -1.93 1.30 -15.68
C GLU A 110 -1.36 1.40 -14.28
N GLU A 111 -0.58 0.42 -13.85
CA GLU A 111 0.08 0.42 -12.54
C GLU A 111 1.14 1.52 -12.45
N ALA A 112 1.90 1.74 -13.51
CA ALA A 112 2.88 2.82 -13.56
C ALA A 112 2.22 4.19 -13.43
N LYS A 113 1.07 4.38 -14.09
CA LYS A 113 0.29 5.61 -13.97
C LYS A 113 -0.22 5.82 -12.54
N LEU A 114 -0.74 4.76 -11.93
CA LEU A 114 -1.20 4.84 -10.54
C LEU A 114 -0.07 5.18 -9.59
N THR A 115 1.11 4.60 -9.78
CA THR A 115 2.30 4.89 -8.98
C THR A 115 2.63 6.38 -9.02
N SER A 116 2.61 6.98 -10.22
CA SER A 116 2.86 8.41 -10.39
C SER A 116 1.79 9.25 -9.69
N MET A 117 0.52 8.88 -9.85
CA MET A 117 -0.59 9.58 -9.19
C MET A 117 -0.50 9.51 -7.67
N LEU A 118 -0.12 8.35 -7.13
CA LEU A 118 0.04 8.17 -5.69
C LEU A 118 1.17 9.03 -5.14
N GLY A 119 2.31 9.07 -5.84
CA GLY A 119 3.42 9.91 -5.43
C GLY A 119 3.02 11.38 -5.34
N ASP A 120 2.27 11.86 -6.32
CA ASP A 120 1.77 13.24 -6.34
C ASP A 120 0.72 13.47 -5.25
N ALA A 121 -0.27 12.57 -5.13
CA ALA A 121 -1.36 12.71 -4.17
C ALA A 121 -0.88 12.65 -2.73
N MET A 122 0.11 11.81 -2.44
CA MET A 122 0.68 11.65 -1.10
C MET A 122 1.82 12.65 -0.82
N VAL A 123 2.15 13.49 -1.79
CA VAL A 123 3.21 14.52 -1.68
C VAL A 123 4.53 13.88 -1.26
N ILE A 124 4.95 12.87 -2.02
CA ILE A 124 6.20 12.14 -1.75
C ILE A 124 7.28 12.65 -2.69
N ASP A 125 8.44 13.02 -2.12
CA ASP A 125 9.60 13.43 -2.90
C ASP A 125 10.03 12.30 -3.85
N PRO A 126 10.35 12.59 -5.12
CA PRO A 126 10.75 11.55 -6.07
C PRO A 126 11.93 10.69 -5.62
N GLY A 127 12.91 11.27 -4.93
CA GLY A 127 14.03 10.51 -4.38
C GLY A 127 13.58 9.54 -3.30
N ARG A 128 12.68 9.97 -2.42
CA ARG A 128 12.11 9.11 -1.38
C ARG A 128 11.24 8.00 -1.98
N ALA A 129 10.46 8.33 -3.02
CA ALA A 129 9.65 7.34 -3.72
C ALA A 129 10.51 6.20 -4.28
N LYS A 130 11.68 6.53 -4.84
CA LYS A 130 12.62 5.51 -5.34
C LYS A 130 13.14 4.61 -4.22
N VAL A 131 13.43 5.18 -3.06
CA VAL A 131 13.90 4.40 -1.90
C VAL A 131 12.80 3.45 -1.43
N LEU A 132 11.56 3.93 -1.31
CA LEU A 132 10.43 3.10 -0.91
C LEU A 132 10.21 1.97 -1.92
N ALA A 133 10.24 2.27 -3.22
CA ALA A 133 10.07 1.28 -4.27
C ALA A 133 11.15 0.21 -4.20
N ALA A 134 12.42 0.59 -4.04
CA ALA A 134 13.53 -0.35 -3.94
C ALA A 134 13.40 -1.25 -2.71
N THR A 135 12.96 -0.69 -1.59
CA THR A 135 12.75 -1.44 -0.36
C THR A 135 11.69 -2.53 -0.57
N MET A 136 10.57 -2.17 -1.21
CA MET A 136 9.49 -3.13 -1.47
C MET A 136 9.90 -4.19 -2.49
N GLU A 137 10.65 -3.79 -3.52
CA GLU A 137 11.18 -4.76 -4.49
C GLU A 137 12.07 -5.81 -3.82
N SER A 138 12.86 -5.42 -2.85
CA SER A 138 13.73 -6.35 -2.13
C SER A 138 12.95 -7.41 -1.37
N LEU A 139 11.75 -7.08 -0.88
CA LEU A 139 10.88 -8.05 -0.20
C LEU A 139 10.36 -9.10 -1.17
N VAL A 140 9.98 -8.70 -2.38
CA VAL A 140 9.42 -9.61 -3.38
C VAL A 140 10.48 -10.52 -3.98
N ARG A 141 11.69 -10.02 -4.12
CA ARG A 141 12.80 -10.75 -4.76
C ARG A 141 13.63 -11.62 -3.83
N SER A 142 13.39 -11.51 -2.55
CA SER A 142 14.19 -12.25 -1.56
C SER A 142 13.77 -13.71 -1.39
#